data_50fd042d321625fd77009eb68f99bd98
#
_entry.id   50fd042d321625fd77009eb68f99bd98
#
_cell.length_a   1.000
_cell.length_b   1.000
_cell.length_c   1.000
_cell.angle_alpha   90.00
_cell.angle_beta   90.00
_cell.angle_gamma   90.00
#
_symmetry.space_group_name_H-M   'P 1'
#
loop_
_entity.id
_entity.type
_entity.pdbx_description
1 polymer ?
#
loop_
_entity_poly.entity_id
_entity_poly.type
_entity_poly.pdbx_seq_one_letter_code
_entity_poly.pdbx_strand_id
1 'polypeptide(L)'
;MKNRVCISHKEDVDGVSSAALIKTAFEVNTVILVDYANMIKTLRSLVSSVQEGTKKIDELYVCDLGLSKKNENEFVKILKQMIEAKCSVTYIDHHDLDKKLLAELKKSGVKLLHSTKECTTIHIYNKYKRKFGSYQAFLAAAAALTDYLETRPIASNLVSRFDRQFLMLEATALSYMISSSQHDSDFLATIVEDLSQKKYPHDIEGGFQRAEKHARKVLTVVKSIENSIILAKNLAHVQINSELPSSMVVNFVLGTSGKPVALVYKAKDDINSCIISIRGSNECKVHLGRIVNDLSSALSGSGGGHEKACGAVIPKDKFPEFIKQLDKKSR
;
A
#
# COMPACT_ATOMS: atom_id res chain seq x y z
N MET A 1 19.45 0.54 -26.71
CA MET A 1 19.07 0.26 -25.32
C MET A 1 17.62 -0.25 -25.28
N LYS A 2 17.26 -1.14 -24.35
CA LYS A 2 15.86 -1.53 -24.14
C LYS A 2 15.10 -0.38 -23.49
N ASN A 3 13.89 -0.14 -23.94
CA ASN A 3 12.98 0.81 -23.31
C ASN A 3 12.21 0.09 -22.19
N ARG A 4 12.50 0.45 -20.94
CA ARG A 4 11.95 -0.17 -19.73
C ARG A 4 11.08 0.81 -18.98
N VAL A 5 9.89 0.35 -18.58
CA VAL A 5 8.93 1.12 -17.81
C VAL A 5 8.62 0.37 -16.50
N CYS A 6 8.58 1.10 -15.39
CA CYS A 6 8.08 0.61 -14.11
C CYS A 6 6.83 1.39 -13.72
N ILE A 7 5.75 0.68 -13.40
CA ILE A 7 4.56 1.26 -12.76
C ILE A 7 4.51 0.71 -11.33
N SER A 8 4.38 1.59 -10.35
CA SER A 8 4.36 1.19 -8.94
C SER A 8 3.38 2.03 -8.14
N HIS A 9 2.99 1.50 -6.97
CA HIS A 9 2.13 2.22 -6.04
C HIS A 9 2.83 3.48 -5.51
N LYS A 10 2.07 4.59 -5.36
CA LYS A 10 2.64 5.89 -4.99
C LYS A 10 2.45 6.27 -3.52
N GLU A 11 1.57 5.58 -2.78
CA GLU A 11 1.04 6.11 -1.53
C GLU A 11 1.83 5.65 -0.29
N ASP A 12 2.74 4.68 -0.46
CA ASP A 12 3.51 4.12 0.65
C ASP A 12 4.97 3.82 0.29
N VAL A 13 5.71 3.40 1.32
CA VAL A 13 7.14 3.12 1.19
C VAL A 13 7.39 1.86 0.37
N ASP A 14 6.51 0.85 0.42
CA ASP A 14 6.71 -0.40 -0.31
C ASP A 14 6.64 -0.16 -1.82
N GLY A 15 5.61 0.55 -2.30
CA GLY A 15 5.49 0.88 -3.71
C GLY A 15 6.62 1.76 -4.23
N VAL A 16 6.96 2.84 -3.51
CA VAL A 16 8.01 3.79 -3.90
C VAL A 16 9.40 3.14 -3.87
N SER A 17 9.72 2.36 -2.83
CA SER A 17 10.99 1.62 -2.74
C SER A 17 11.07 0.50 -3.78
N SER A 18 9.96 -0.15 -4.10
CA SER A 18 9.88 -1.14 -5.18
C SER A 18 10.28 -0.51 -6.53
N ALA A 19 9.74 0.67 -6.83
CA ALA A 19 10.12 1.42 -8.04
C ALA A 19 11.61 1.75 -8.06
N ALA A 20 12.17 2.24 -6.95
CA ALA A 20 13.59 2.56 -6.82
C ALA A 20 14.49 1.33 -7.00
N LEU A 21 14.13 0.18 -6.41
CA LEU A 21 14.88 -1.07 -6.57
C LEU A 21 14.84 -1.58 -8.02
N ILE A 22 13.68 -1.54 -8.67
CA ILE A 22 13.55 -1.95 -10.09
C ILE A 22 14.34 -1.00 -10.98
N LYS A 23 14.29 0.32 -10.72
CA LYS A 23 15.10 1.32 -11.46
C LYS A 23 16.58 1.02 -11.32
N THR A 24 17.07 0.77 -10.13
CA THR A 24 18.47 0.41 -9.86
C THR A 24 18.87 -0.91 -10.55
N ALA A 25 18.02 -1.94 -10.46
CA ALA A 25 18.38 -3.28 -10.96
C ALA A 25 18.41 -3.38 -12.49
N PHE A 26 17.60 -2.60 -13.18
CA PHE A 26 17.32 -2.78 -14.60
C PHE A 26 17.50 -1.50 -15.43
N GLU A 27 18.02 -0.41 -14.82
CA GLU A 27 18.20 0.87 -15.52
C GLU A 27 16.91 1.32 -16.23
N VAL A 28 15.82 1.38 -15.46
CA VAL A 28 14.50 1.72 -15.99
C VAL A 28 14.47 3.18 -16.45
N ASN A 29 14.03 3.41 -17.69
CA ASN A 29 13.98 4.73 -18.31
C ASN A 29 12.83 5.59 -17.76
N THR A 30 11.68 4.97 -17.47
CA THR A 30 10.48 5.67 -17.04
C THR A 30 9.87 4.98 -15.83
N VAL A 31 9.70 5.71 -14.74
CA VAL A 31 8.93 5.28 -13.58
C VAL A 31 7.62 6.08 -13.55
N ILE A 32 6.52 5.38 -13.35
CA ILE A 32 5.18 5.96 -13.22
C ILE A 32 4.62 5.50 -11.88
N LEU A 33 4.41 6.44 -11.00
CA LEU A 33 3.79 6.19 -9.70
C LEU A 33 2.28 6.44 -9.79
N VAL A 34 1.48 5.47 -9.36
CA VAL A 34 0.02 5.51 -9.45
C VAL A 34 -0.66 5.14 -8.13
N ASP A 35 -1.85 5.68 -7.92
CA ASP A 35 -2.81 5.18 -6.93
C ASP A 35 -3.74 4.13 -7.53
N TYR A 36 -4.47 3.41 -6.69
CA TYR A 36 -5.43 2.39 -7.12
C TYR A 36 -6.53 2.92 -8.02
N ALA A 37 -6.97 4.18 -7.85
CA ALA A 37 -8.02 4.79 -8.65
C ALA A 37 -7.58 5.03 -10.11
N ASN A 38 -6.30 5.35 -10.31
CA ASN A 38 -5.75 5.69 -11.61
C ASN A 38 -4.98 4.54 -12.30
N MET A 39 -4.69 3.45 -11.59
CA MET A 39 -3.90 2.32 -12.10
C MET A 39 -4.38 1.80 -13.45
N ILE A 40 -5.64 1.41 -13.55
CA ILE A 40 -6.22 0.83 -14.78
C ILE A 40 -6.18 1.84 -15.93
N LYS A 41 -6.53 3.10 -15.65
CA LYS A 41 -6.48 4.18 -16.65
C LYS A 41 -5.07 4.38 -17.20
N THR A 42 -4.08 4.39 -16.31
CA THR A 42 -2.66 4.56 -16.68
C THR A 42 -2.15 3.39 -17.52
N LEU A 43 -2.43 2.16 -17.09
CA LEU A 43 -2.05 0.96 -17.84
C LEU A 43 -2.71 0.93 -19.22
N ARG A 44 -3.98 1.30 -19.34
CA ARG A 44 -4.70 1.41 -20.61
C ARG A 44 -4.04 2.43 -21.54
N SER A 45 -3.70 3.62 -21.04
CA SER A 45 -3.02 4.65 -21.79
C SER A 45 -1.66 4.17 -22.35
N LEU A 46 -0.91 3.39 -21.57
CA LEU A 46 0.34 2.80 -22.05
C LEU A 46 0.11 1.78 -23.16
N VAL A 47 -0.88 0.91 -23.03
CA VAL A 47 -1.23 -0.04 -24.09
C VAL A 47 -1.62 0.68 -25.37
N SER A 48 -2.49 1.69 -25.28
CA SER A 48 -2.90 2.49 -26.46
C SER A 48 -1.67 3.11 -27.14
N SER A 49 -0.76 3.73 -26.38
CA SER A 49 0.46 4.33 -26.93
C SER A 49 1.36 3.30 -27.63
N VAL A 50 1.42 2.06 -27.12
CA VAL A 50 2.19 0.98 -27.76
C VAL A 50 1.49 0.48 -29.02
N GLN A 51 0.18 0.30 -29.00
CA GLN A 51 -0.59 -0.16 -30.17
C GLN A 51 -0.62 0.86 -31.31
N GLU A 52 -0.66 2.14 -30.97
CA GLU A 52 -0.58 3.25 -31.94
C GLU A 52 0.84 3.49 -32.47
N GLY A 53 1.84 2.76 -31.95
CA GLY A 53 3.24 2.90 -32.35
C GLY A 53 3.91 4.20 -31.86
N THR A 54 3.25 4.98 -31.00
CA THR A 54 3.80 6.23 -30.43
C THR A 54 4.82 5.97 -29.33
N LYS A 55 4.76 4.80 -28.69
CA LYS A 55 5.76 4.31 -27.73
C LYS A 55 6.14 2.87 -28.01
N LYS A 56 7.41 2.56 -27.86
CA LYS A 56 7.91 1.18 -27.78
C LYS A 56 8.29 0.88 -26.35
N ILE A 57 7.77 -0.20 -25.77
CA ILE A 57 8.12 -0.67 -24.42
C ILE A 57 8.60 -2.11 -24.57
N ASP A 58 9.87 -2.36 -24.26
CA ASP A 58 10.47 -3.69 -24.35
C ASP A 58 10.22 -4.51 -23.07
N GLU A 59 10.23 -3.86 -21.90
CA GLU A 59 10.02 -4.48 -20.60
C GLU A 59 9.13 -3.58 -19.71
N LEU A 60 8.06 -4.15 -19.15
CA LEU A 60 7.15 -3.50 -18.21
C LEU A 60 7.23 -4.22 -16.86
N TYR A 61 7.51 -3.47 -15.81
CA TYR A 61 7.44 -3.90 -14.42
C TYR A 61 6.22 -3.25 -13.77
N VAL A 62 5.37 -4.06 -13.17
CA VAL A 62 4.20 -3.59 -12.41
C VAL A 62 4.39 -4.05 -10.97
N CYS A 63 4.51 -3.10 -10.02
CA CYS A 63 4.92 -3.38 -8.67
C CYS A 63 3.92 -2.85 -7.65
N ASP A 64 3.61 -3.67 -6.63
CA ASP A 64 2.84 -3.27 -5.46
C ASP A 64 1.48 -2.67 -5.78
N LEU A 65 0.75 -3.28 -6.68
CA LEU A 65 -0.57 -2.84 -7.13
C LEU A 65 -1.59 -3.97 -6.99
N GLY A 66 -2.17 -4.07 -5.79
CA GLY A 66 -3.25 -4.99 -5.49
C GLY A 66 -4.49 -4.73 -6.34
N LEU A 67 -5.31 -5.75 -6.53
CA LEU A 67 -6.47 -5.71 -7.43
C LEU A 67 -7.78 -5.89 -6.66
N SER A 68 -8.75 -5.03 -6.94
CA SER A 68 -10.13 -5.30 -6.58
C SER A 68 -10.78 -6.24 -7.61
N LYS A 69 -11.76 -7.02 -7.19
CA LYS A 69 -12.55 -7.91 -8.06
C LYS A 69 -13.04 -7.24 -9.35
N LYS A 70 -13.42 -5.97 -9.24
CA LYS A 70 -13.91 -5.16 -10.38
C LYS A 70 -12.83 -4.95 -11.45
N ASN A 71 -11.56 -4.90 -11.06
CA ASN A 71 -10.46 -4.53 -11.95
C ASN A 71 -9.70 -5.76 -12.49
N GLU A 72 -9.89 -6.95 -11.92
CA GLU A 72 -9.12 -8.16 -12.24
C GLU A 72 -9.13 -8.50 -13.74
N ASN A 73 -10.31 -8.61 -14.33
CA ASN A 73 -10.45 -8.99 -15.75
C ASN A 73 -9.80 -7.97 -16.69
N GLU A 74 -9.99 -6.70 -16.40
CA GLU A 74 -9.42 -5.63 -17.22
C GLU A 74 -7.89 -5.58 -17.10
N PHE A 75 -7.37 -5.75 -15.89
CA PHE A 75 -5.93 -5.82 -15.64
C PHE A 75 -5.27 -6.94 -16.45
N VAL A 76 -5.82 -8.15 -16.41
CA VAL A 76 -5.33 -9.29 -17.20
C VAL A 76 -5.36 -8.98 -18.70
N LYS A 77 -6.48 -8.44 -19.20
CA LYS A 77 -6.62 -8.05 -20.61
C LYS A 77 -5.53 -7.07 -21.04
N ILE A 78 -5.29 -6.03 -20.25
CA ILE A 78 -4.28 -5.01 -20.53
C ILE A 78 -2.87 -5.63 -20.57
N LEU A 79 -2.50 -6.42 -19.57
CA LEU A 79 -1.17 -7.05 -19.55
C LEU A 79 -0.98 -8.04 -20.70
N LYS A 80 -2.04 -8.77 -21.10
CA LYS A 80 -2.03 -9.65 -22.27
C LYS A 80 -1.78 -8.84 -23.55
N GLN A 81 -2.43 -7.71 -23.74
CA GLN A 81 -2.20 -6.81 -24.89
C GLN A 81 -0.75 -6.31 -24.96
N MET A 82 -0.14 -5.98 -23.81
CA MET A 82 1.30 -5.65 -23.76
C MET A 82 2.19 -6.79 -24.24
N ILE A 83 1.90 -8.02 -23.84
CA ILE A 83 2.65 -9.22 -24.26
C ILE A 83 2.46 -9.48 -25.74
N GLU A 84 1.25 -9.36 -26.27
CA GLU A 84 0.96 -9.47 -27.71
C GLU A 84 1.74 -8.42 -28.52
N ALA A 85 1.94 -7.24 -27.97
CA ALA A 85 2.80 -6.19 -28.51
C ALA A 85 4.31 -6.42 -28.30
N LYS A 86 4.74 -7.66 -27.96
CA LYS A 86 6.13 -8.06 -27.73
C LYS A 86 6.82 -7.39 -26.52
N CYS A 87 6.06 -6.82 -25.59
CA CYS A 87 6.57 -6.33 -24.33
C CYS A 87 6.70 -7.49 -23.31
N SER A 88 7.86 -7.61 -22.65
CA SER A 88 8.03 -8.56 -21.54
C SER A 88 7.43 -7.95 -20.27
N VAL A 89 6.37 -8.53 -19.72
CA VAL A 89 5.69 -8.04 -18.53
C VAL A 89 6.08 -8.84 -17.29
N THR A 90 6.47 -8.13 -16.22
CA THR A 90 6.72 -8.70 -14.89
C THR A 90 5.79 -8.04 -13.89
N TYR A 91 4.96 -8.82 -13.21
CA TYR A 91 4.11 -8.36 -12.12
C TYR A 91 4.64 -8.86 -10.78
N ILE A 92 4.91 -7.93 -9.86
CA ILE A 92 5.51 -8.18 -8.55
C ILE A 92 4.59 -7.60 -7.49
N ASP A 93 4.05 -8.45 -6.63
CA ASP A 93 3.03 -8.01 -5.68
C ASP A 93 2.92 -8.93 -4.46
N HIS A 94 2.40 -8.41 -3.35
CA HIS A 94 2.21 -9.18 -2.12
C HIS A 94 0.75 -9.23 -1.63
N HIS A 95 -0.15 -8.50 -2.28
CA HIS A 95 -1.57 -8.49 -1.91
C HIS A 95 -2.23 -9.85 -2.09
N ASP A 96 -3.29 -10.10 -1.32
CA ASP A 96 -4.07 -11.34 -1.47
C ASP A 96 -4.86 -11.32 -2.78
N LEU A 97 -4.47 -12.15 -3.72
CA LEU A 97 -5.05 -12.26 -5.04
C LEU A 97 -5.69 -13.65 -5.25
N ASP A 98 -6.79 -13.68 -5.98
CA ASP A 98 -7.49 -14.91 -6.32
C ASP A 98 -6.55 -15.88 -7.07
N LYS A 99 -6.58 -17.16 -6.70
CA LYS A 99 -5.74 -18.20 -7.33
C LYS A 99 -6.04 -18.35 -8.83
N LYS A 100 -7.30 -18.12 -9.25
CA LYS A 100 -7.68 -18.17 -10.66
C LYS A 100 -7.04 -17.01 -11.42
N LEU A 101 -7.06 -15.80 -10.85
CA LEU A 101 -6.40 -14.62 -11.40
C LEU A 101 -4.89 -14.88 -11.57
N LEU A 102 -4.22 -15.41 -10.56
CA LEU A 102 -2.79 -15.72 -10.63
C LEU A 102 -2.47 -16.75 -11.72
N ALA A 103 -3.34 -17.76 -11.88
CA ALA A 103 -3.20 -18.75 -12.94
C ALA A 103 -3.41 -18.14 -14.34
N GLU A 104 -4.37 -17.25 -14.48
CA GLU A 104 -4.68 -16.54 -15.73
C GLU A 104 -3.54 -15.61 -16.15
N LEU A 105 -2.98 -14.84 -15.23
CA LEU A 105 -1.81 -14.01 -15.46
C LEU A 105 -0.62 -14.83 -15.96
N LYS A 106 -0.32 -15.97 -15.33
CA LYS A 106 0.74 -16.89 -15.78
C LYS A 106 0.46 -17.45 -17.18
N LYS A 107 -0.78 -17.87 -17.43
CA LYS A 107 -1.21 -18.39 -18.75
C LYS A 107 -1.08 -17.34 -19.84
N SER A 108 -1.28 -16.07 -19.51
CA SER A 108 -1.12 -14.94 -20.43
C SER A 108 0.34 -14.58 -20.71
N GLY A 109 1.32 -15.26 -20.09
CA GLY A 109 2.74 -15.03 -20.30
C GLY A 109 3.36 -13.99 -19.36
N VAL A 110 2.62 -13.48 -18.36
CA VAL A 110 3.15 -12.58 -17.35
C VAL A 110 4.14 -13.30 -16.45
N LYS A 111 5.33 -12.71 -16.29
CA LYS A 111 6.31 -13.15 -15.28
C LYS A 111 5.81 -12.72 -13.91
N LEU A 112 5.40 -13.69 -13.09
CA LEU A 112 4.78 -13.41 -11.81
C LEU A 112 5.75 -13.68 -10.66
N LEU A 113 5.99 -12.67 -9.83
CA LEU A 113 6.66 -12.76 -8.54
C LEU A 113 5.67 -12.32 -7.46
N HIS A 114 4.93 -13.29 -6.90
CA HIS A 114 3.85 -13.01 -5.96
C HIS A 114 3.89 -13.94 -4.75
N SER A 115 3.74 -13.35 -3.57
CA SER A 115 3.53 -14.08 -2.31
C SER A 115 3.08 -13.11 -1.23
N THR A 116 2.10 -13.47 -0.44
CA THR A 116 1.59 -12.70 0.72
C THR A 116 2.48 -12.80 1.97
N LYS A 117 3.64 -13.45 1.88
CA LYS A 117 4.52 -13.72 3.03
C LYS A 117 5.42 -12.55 3.40
N GLU A 118 5.74 -11.70 2.45
CA GLU A 118 6.65 -10.57 2.60
C GLU A 118 6.12 -9.42 1.73
N CYS A 119 6.56 -8.17 1.95
CA CYS A 119 6.18 -7.05 1.11
C CYS A 119 6.84 -7.08 -0.28
N THR A 120 6.36 -6.29 -1.21
CA THR A 120 6.82 -6.28 -2.61
C THR A 120 8.29 -5.93 -2.73
N THR A 121 8.77 -4.94 -1.99
CA THR A 121 10.19 -4.55 -1.98
C THR A 121 11.09 -5.69 -1.50
N ILE A 122 10.68 -6.46 -0.50
CA ILE A 122 11.39 -7.66 -0.03
C ILE A 122 11.46 -8.72 -1.15
N HIS A 123 10.37 -8.94 -1.87
CA HIS A 123 10.37 -9.88 -3.00
C HIS A 123 11.37 -9.47 -4.08
N ILE A 124 11.40 -8.18 -4.44
CA ILE A 124 12.35 -7.64 -5.41
C ILE A 124 13.79 -7.82 -4.90
N TYR A 125 14.07 -7.39 -3.67
CA TYR A 125 15.39 -7.52 -3.06
C TYR A 125 15.87 -8.97 -3.06
N ASN A 126 15.06 -9.90 -2.58
CA ASN A 126 15.44 -11.31 -2.47
C ASN A 126 15.64 -11.95 -3.85
N LYS A 127 14.78 -11.66 -4.82
CA LYS A 127 14.88 -12.19 -6.18
C LYS A 127 16.14 -11.73 -6.91
N TYR A 128 16.50 -10.47 -6.73
CA TYR A 128 17.61 -9.83 -7.45
C TYR A 128 18.80 -9.46 -6.56
N LYS A 129 18.93 -10.11 -5.40
CA LYS A 129 19.95 -9.79 -4.38
C LYS A 129 21.39 -9.67 -4.90
N ARG A 130 21.73 -10.37 -5.99
CA ARG A 130 23.06 -10.27 -6.62
C ARG A 130 23.33 -8.91 -7.25
N LYS A 131 22.29 -8.09 -7.49
CA LYS A 131 22.40 -6.74 -8.05
C LYS A 131 22.39 -5.67 -6.95
N PHE A 132 22.19 -6.04 -5.72
CA PHE A 132 21.94 -5.14 -4.59
C PHE A 132 23.00 -5.24 -3.50
N GLY A 133 23.21 -4.14 -2.79
CA GLY A 133 24.09 -4.03 -1.62
C GLY A 133 23.31 -3.74 -0.33
N SER A 134 24.05 -3.25 0.67
CA SER A 134 23.50 -2.94 1.99
C SER A 134 22.42 -1.88 1.96
N TYR A 135 22.55 -0.85 1.12
CA TYR A 135 21.55 0.21 0.99
C TYR A 135 20.19 -0.32 0.51
N GLN A 136 20.17 -1.19 -0.49
CA GLN A 136 18.92 -1.78 -0.98
C GLN A 136 18.31 -2.75 0.04
N ALA A 137 19.13 -3.40 0.87
CA ALA A 137 18.66 -4.15 2.02
C ALA A 137 18.00 -3.25 3.06
N PHE A 138 18.56 -2.04 3.29
CA PHE A 138 17.94 -1.01 4.13
C PHE A 138 16.56 -0.59 3.60
N LEU A 139 16.43 -0.27 2.31
CA LEU A 139 15.14 0.10 1.72
C LEU A 139 14.10 -1.01 1.87
N ALA A 140 14.52 -2.27 1.66
CA ALA A 140 13.63 -3.42 1.83
C ALA A 140 13.20 -3.62 3.30
N ALA A 141 14.09 -3.36 4.26
CA ALA A 141 13.77 -3.38 5.68
C ALA A 141 12.82 -2.23 6.07
N ALA A 142 13.05 -1.01 5.54
CA ALA A 142 12.20 0.15 5.76
C ALA A 142 10.78 -0.06 5.22
N ALA A 143 10.65 -0.63 4.01
CA ALA A 143 9.37 -0.98 3.41
C ALA A 143 8.61 -2.00 4.27
N ALA A 144 9.26 -3.08 4.69
CA ALA A 144 8.64 -4.09 5.54
C ALA A 144 8.18 -3.54 6.90
N LEU A 145 8.96 -2.60 7.49
CA LEU A 145 8.60 -1.95 8.74
C LEU A 145 7.35 -1.09 8.61
N THR A 146 7.24 -0.30 7.54
CA THR A 146 6.08 0.56 7.30
C THR A 146 4.84 -0.20 6.86
N ASP A 147 5.02 -1.40 6.32
CA ASP A 147 3.96 -2.32 5.90
C ASP A 147 3.50 -3.28 7.02
N TYR A 148 4.10 -3.13 8.22
CA TYR A 148 3.85 -3.99 9.39
C TYR A 148 4.16 -5.48 9.15
N LEU A 149 5.13 -5.76 8.29
CA LEU A 149 5.60 -7.11 7.94
C LEU A 149 7.03 -7.40 8.45
N GLU A 150 7.57 -6.54 9.32
CA GLU A 150 8.94 -6.65 9.85
C GLU A 150 9.22 -7.95 10.63
N THR A 151 8.17 -8.62 11.09
CA THR A 151 8.29 -9.92 11.79
C THR A 151 8.33 -11.12 10.85
N ARG A 152 8.14 -10.92 9.54
CA ARG A 152 8.22 -11.98 8.54
C ARG A 152 9.66 -12.48 8.40
N PRO A 153 9.88 -13.76 8.00
CA PRO A 153 11.21 -14.37 8.08
C PRO A 153 12.33 -13.63 7.36
N ILE A 154 12.08 -13.16 6.12
CA ILE A 154 13.11 -12.45 5.36
C ILE A 154 13.24 -11.03 5.88
N ALA A 155 12.11 -10.35 6.10
CA ALA A 155 12.06 -8.98 6.64
C ALA A 155 12.78 -8.89 8.00
N SER A 156 12.48 -9.78 8.94
CA SER A 156 13.10 -9.80 10.27
C SER A 156 14.64 -9.96 10.20
N ASN A 157 15.12 -10.82 9.30
CA ASN A 157 16.58 -10.95 9.06
C ASN A 157 17.19 -9.66 8.49
N LEU A 158 16.47 -8.94 7.60
CA LEU A 158 16.98 -7.66 7.07
C LEU A 158 16.92 -6.55 8.10
N VAL A 159 15.84 -6.42 8.83
CA VAL A 159 15.65 -5.41 9.90
C VAL A 159 16.74 -5.54 10.97
N SER A 160 17.07 -6.77 11.38
CA SER A 160 18.10 -7.02 12.40
C SER A 160 19.53 -6.61 12.01
N ARG A 161 19.78 -6.28 10.75
CA ARG A 161 21.10 -5.83 10.26
C ARG A 161 21.38 -4.35 10.53
N PHE A 162 20.35 -3.58 10.85
CA PHE A 162 20.44 -2.13 11.00
C PHE A 162 20.16 -1.72 12.44
N ASP A 163 20.74 -0.58 12.83
CA ASP A 163 20.35 0.04 14.09
C ASP A 163 18.84 0.34 14.06
N ARG A 164 18.15 -0.08 15.12
CA ARG A 164 16.69 -0.01 15.16
C ARG A 164 16.18 1.43 15.12
N GLN A 165 16.83 2.35 15.84
CA GLN A 165 16.38 3.73 15.92
C GLN A 165 16.61 4.44 14.58
N PHE A 166 17.76 4.22 13.96
CA PHE A 166 18.05 4.75 12.63
C PHE A 166 17.05 4.25 11.59
N LEU A 167 16.81 2.94 11.52
CA LEU A 167 15.86 2.36 10.58
C LEU A 167 14.44 2.91 10.78
N MET A 168 13.98 3.01 12.03
CA MET A 168 12.65 3.55 12.34
C MET A 168 12.53 5.03 11.98
N LEU A 169 13.56 5.83 12.26
CA LEU A 169 13.58 7.25 11.89
C LEU A 169 13.45 7.44 10.38
N GLU A 170 14.30 6.78 9.62
CA GLU A 170 14.36 6.90 8.16
C GLU A 170 13.10 6.36 7.48
N ALA A 171 12.60 5.19 7.91
CA ALA A 171 11.39 4.59 7.38
C ALA A 171 10.16 5.48 7.65
N THR A 172 10.04 6.03 8.86
CA THR A 172 8.94 6.95 9.22
C THR A 172 9.05 8.27 8.47
N ALA A 173 10.25 8.84 8.37
CA ALA A 173 10.47 10.06 7.62
C ALA A 173 10.08 9.87 6.14
N LEU A 174 10.53 8.78 5.51
CA LEU A 174 10.20 8.46 4.13
C LEU A 174 8.68 8.27 3.95
N SER A 175 8.02 7.55 4.86
CA SER A 175 6.56 7.39 4.83
C SER A 175 5.82 8.73 4.92
N TYR A 176 6.29 9.64 5.76
CA TYR A 176 5.69 10.96 5.92
C TYR A 176 5.99 11.91 4.74
N MET A 177 7.18 11.82 4.14
CA MET A 177 7.50 12.52 2.89
C MET A 177 6.53 12.11 1.77
N ILE A 178 6.36 10.81 1.56
CA ILE A 178 5.44 10.24 0.58
C ILE A 178 4.01 10.69 0.86
N SER A 179 3.53 10.52 2.10
CA SER A 179 2.18 10.87 2.49
C SER A 179 1.87 12.37 2.33
N SER A 180 2.86 13.24 2.57
CA SER A 180 2.70 14.70 2.37
C SER A 180 2.72 15.13 0.92
N SER A 181 3.15 14.27 0.01
CA SER A 181 3.45 14.59 -1.39
C SER A 181 2.52 13.88 -2.39
N GLN A 182 1.37 13.36 -1.96
CA GLN A 182 0.45 12.59 -2.81
C GLN A 182 -0.07 13.35 -4.04
N HIS A 183 -0.05 14.69 -4.00
CA HIS A 183 -0.44 15.58 -5.10
C HIS A 183 0.74 16.28 -5.77
N ASP A 184 1.98 15.90 -5.42
CA ASP A 184 3.23 16.46 -5.95
C ASP A 184 4.01 15.33 -6.66
N SER A 185 3.64 15.07 -7.91
CA SER A 185 4.24 14.02 -8.73
C SER A 185 5.73 14.21 -8.96
N ASP A 186 6.19 15.46 -9.01
CA ASP A 186 7.59 15.79 -9.27
C ASP A 186 8.45 15.46 -8.06
N PHE A 187 7.95 15.77 -6.86
CA PHE A 187 8.65 15.39 -5.64
C PHE A 187 8.64 13.87 -5.41
N LEU A 188 7.54 13.19 -5.71
CA LEU A 188 7.51 11.71 -5.65
C LEU A 188 8.51 11.09 -6.65
N ALA A 189 8.64 11.66 -7.85
CA ALA A 189 9.65 11.22 -8.81
C ALA A 189 11.07 11.48 -8.31
N THR A 190 11.31 12.62 -7.65
CA THR A 190 12.59 12.94 -7.00
C THR A 190 12.93 11.92 -5.90
N ILE A 191 11.96 11.54 -5.05
CA ILE A 191 12.18 10.48 -4.05
C ILE A 191 12.66 9.20 -4.72
N VAL A 192 11.99 8.71 -5.76
CA VAL A 192 12.40 7.47 -6.47
C VAL A 192 13.79 7.61 -7.05
N GLU A 193 14.10 8.75 -7.68
CA GLU A 193 15.42 9.00 -8.25
C GLU A 193 16.51 8.97 -7.19
N ASP A 194 16.34 9.73 -6.12
CA ASP A 194 17.31 9.83 -5.03
C ASP A 194 17.53 8.48 -4.32
N LEU A 195 16.45 7.74 -4.04
CA LEU A 195 16.54 6.38 -3.49
C LEU A 195 17.28 5.43 -4.45
N SER A 196 17.06 5.56 -5.76
CA SER A 196 17.76 4.74 -6.77
C SER A 196 19.26 5.05 -6.82
N GLN A 197 19.66 6.27 -6.49
CA GLN A 197 21.05 6.75 -6.38
C GLN A 197 21.67 6.49 -5.00
N LYS A 198 20.99 5.76 -4.11
CA LYS A 198 21.42 5.39 -2.76
C LYS A 198 21.46 6.56 -1.77
N LYS A 199 20.72 7.63 -2.00
CA LYS A 199 20.52 8.65 -0.98
C LYS A 199 19.56 8.13 0.10
N TYR A 200 19.90 8.36 1.34
CA TYR A 200 18.99 8.08 2.44
C TYR A 200 17.85 9.10 2.50
N PRO A 201 16.71 8.80 3.13
CA PRO A 201 15.63 9.76 3.26
C PRO A 201 16.05 11.13 3.83
N HIS A 202 17.01 11.18 4.77
CA HIS A 202 17.53 12.42 5.31
C HIS A 202 18.36 13.26 4.31
N ASP A 203 18.87 12.64 3.24
CA ASP A 203 19.61 13.32 2.16
C ASP A 203 18.70 13.88 1.05
N ILE A 204 17.40 13.55 1.08
CA ILE A 204 16.44 14.04 0.07
C ILE A 204 16.11 15.50 0.36
N GLU A 205 16.45 16.39 -0.56
CA GLU A 205 16.25 17.83 -0.41
C GLU A 205 14.76 18.16 -0.15
N GLY A 206 14.48 18.92 0.90
CA GLY A 206 13.11 19.27 1.32
C GLY A 206 12.31 18.10 1.94
N GLY A 207 12.89 16.91 2.02
CA GLY A 207 12.21 15.71 2.51
C GLY A 207 11.84 15.79 3.98
N PHE A 208 12.80 16.08 4.85
CA PHE A 208 12.53 16.15 6.30
C PHE A 208 11.59 17.28 6.67
N GLN A 209 11.61 18.42 5.97
CA GLN A 209 10.66 19.51 6.15
C GLN A 209 9.22 19.06 5.82
N ARG A 210 9.05 18.27 4.76
CA ARG A 210 7.75 17.67 4.40
C ARG A 210 7.31 16.64 5.43
N ALA A 211 8.22 15.79 5.90
CA ALA A 211 7.94 14.80 6.94
C ALA A 211 7.53 15.47 8.25
N GLU A 212 8.22 16.54 8.69
CA GLU A 212 7.88 17.32 9.88
C GLU A 212 6.48 17.94 9.75
N LYS A 213 6.20 18.59 8.62
CA LYS A 213 4.87 19.18 8.36
C LYS A 213 3.76 18.13 8.46
N HIS A 214 4.01 16.94 7.93
CA HIS A 214 3.06 15.83 8.01
C HIS A 214 2.92 15.31 9.44
N ALA A 215 4.04 15.12 10.16
CA ALA A 215 4.03 14.72 11.57
C ALA A 215 3.20 15.66 12.44
N ARG A 216 3.36 16.98 12.25
CA ARG A 216 2.55 17.99 12.97
C ARG A 216 1.06 17.84 12.68
N LYS A 217 0.66 17.57 11.42
CA LYS A 217 -0.74 17.29 11.07
C LYS A 217 -1.26 16.04 11.81
N VAL A 218 -0.47 14.95 11.81
CA VAL A 218 -0.82 13.71 12.52
C VAL A 218 -1.03 13.98 14.01
N LEU A 219 -0.09 14.65 14.66
CA LEU A 219 -0.18 14.97 16.09
C LEU A 219 -1.39 15.87 16.42
N THR A 220 -1.72 16.82 15.55
CA THR A 220 -2.92 17.66 15.71
C THR A 220 -4.18 16.83 15.68
N VAL A 221 -4.30 15.91 14.73
CA VAL A 221 -5.46 15.01 14.62
C VAL A 221 -5.53 14.07 15.82
N VAL A 222 -4.40 13.48 16.21
CA VAL A 222 -4.31 12.59 17.38
C VAL A 222 -4.83 13.30 18.63
N LYS A 223 -4.37 14.52 18.92
CA LYS A 223 -4.85 15.31 20.06
C LYS A 223 -6.34 15.64 19.98
N SER A 224 -6.85 15.92 18.78
CA SER A 224 -8.27 16.26 18.61
C SER A 224 -9.24 15.10 18.87
N ILE A 225 -8.78 13.87 18.68
CA ILE A 225 -9.62 12.68 18.81
C ILE A 225 -9.45 11.95 20.14
N GLU A 226 -8.40 12.25 20.92
CA GLU A 226 -8.03 11.52 22.14
C GLU A 226 -9.21 11.37 23.11
N ASN A 227 -9.96 12.45 23.32
CA ASN A 227 -11.13 12.47 24.19
C ASN A 227 -12.45 12.06 23.50
N SER A 228 -12.40 11.73 22.20
CA SER A 228 -13.57 11.40 21.40
C SER A 228 -13.64 9.89 21.06
N ILE A 229 -12.67 9.11 21.53
CA ILE A 229 -12.64 7.66 21.32
C ILE A 229 -13.75 7.03 22.13
N ILE A 230 -14.65 6.33 21.46
CA ILE A 230 -15.75 5.57 22.08
C ILE A 230 -15.30 4.13 22.25
N LEU A 231 -15.38 3.64 23.50
CA LEU A 231 -14.99 2.28 23.85
C LEU A 231 -16.22 1.38 23.93
N ALA A 232 -16.25 0.33 23.12
CA ALA A 232 -17.18 -0.80 23.24
C ALA A 232 -16.48 -1.97 23.96
N LYS A 233 -17.06 -3.16 23.94
CA LYS A 233 -16.52 -4.32 24.67
C LYS A 233 -15.16 -4.77 24.08
N ASN A 234 -15.09 -4.99 22.77
CA ASN A 234 -13.91 -5.48 22.06
C ASN A 234 -13.40 -4.47 21.01
N LEU A 235 -14.09 -3.37 20.82
CA LEU A 235 -13.87 -2.39 19.78
C LEU A 235 -13.71 -0.98 20.37
N ALA A 236 -12.74 -0.22 19.89
CA ALA A 236 -12.68 1.23 20.03
C ALA A 236 -12.98 1.90 18.69
N HIS A 237 -13.76 2.97 18.69
CA HIS A 237 -14.04 3.68 17.43
C HIS A 237 -14.10 5.19 17.62
N VAL A 238 -13.78 5.92 16.54
CA VAL A 238 -13.82 7.37 16.50
C VAL A 238 -14.12 7.88 15.10
N GLN A 239 -14.88 8.98 15.02
CA GLN A 239 -15.03 9.75 13.79
C GLN A 239 -13.88 10.75 13.64
N ILE A 240 -13.38 10.90 12.43
CA ILE A 240 -12.42 11.97 12.12
C ILE A 240 -12.95 12.85 10.99
N ASN A 241 -12.69 14.16 11.12
CA ASN A 241 -12.94 15.20 10.12
C ASN A 241 -11.60 15.80 9.69
N SER A 242 -10.77 15.01 9.04
CA SER A 242 -9.42 15.39 8.67
C SER A 242 -9.07 14.88 7.28
N GLU A 243 -8.13 15.56 6.62
CA GLU A 243 -7.58 15.09 5.32
C GLU A 243 -6.70 13.85 5.47
N LEU A 244 -6.20 13.56 6.69
CA LEU A 244 -5.35 12.40 6.91
C LEU A 244 -6.06 11.09 6.56
N PRO A 245 -5.36 10.11 6.00
CA PRO A 245 -5.92 8.77 5.78
C PRO A 245 -6.38 8.14 7.11
N SER A 246 -7.61 7.60 7.13
CA SER A 246 -8.14 6.90 8.31
C SER A 246 -7.27 5.72 8.72
N SER A 247 -6.57 5.09 7.75
CA SER A 247 -5.63 3.98 7.96
C SER A 247 -4.42 4.36 8.83
N MET A 248 -4.01 5.61 8.83
CA MET A 248 -2.93 6.12 9.69
C MET A 248 -3.41 6.34 11.13
N VAL A 249 -4.58 6.96 11.26
CA VAL A 249 -5.15 7.32 12.57
C VAL A 249 -5.62 6.10 13.36
N VAL A 250 -6.10 5.07 12.68
CA VAL A 250 -6.64 3.86 13.34
C VAL A 250 -5.58 3.09 14.15
N ASN A 251 -4.32 3.11 13.74
CA ASN A 251 -3.25 2.48 14.50
C ASN A 251 -3.00 3.20 15.85
N PHE A 252 -3.14 4.53 15.86
CA PHE A 252 -3.08 5.29 17.10
C PHE A 252 -4.24 4.91 18.04
N VAL A 253 -5.49 4.87 17.53
CA VAL A 253 -6.66 4.46 18.31
C VAL A 253 -6.49 3.05 18.86
N LEU A 254 -5.95 2.13 18.06
CA LEU A 254 -5.66 0.77 18.50
C LEU A 254 -4.67 0.75 19.68
N GLY A 255 -3.54 1.47 19.54
CA GLY A 255 -2.49 1.48 20.56
C GLY A 255 -2.92 2.13 21.86
N THR A 256 -3.76 3.17 21.82
CA THR A 256 -4.18 3.91 23.02
C THR A 256 -5.41 3.34 23.71
N SER A 257 -6.28 2.63 23.01
CA SER A 257 -7.54 2.12 23.55
C SER A 257 -7.40 0.86 24.38
N GLY A 258 -6.34 0.07 24.20
CA GLY A 258 -6.18 -1.25 24.79
C GLY A 258 -7.24 -2.27 24.33
N LYS A 259 -7.95 -1.99 23.23
CA LYS A 259 -8.95 -2.90 22.65
C LYS A 259 -8.34 -3.80 21.58
N PRO A 260 -8.81 -5.04 21.41
CA PRO A 260 -8.32 -5.93 20.35
C PRO A 260 -8.59 -5.41 18.95
N VAL A 261 -9.58 -4.53 18.76
CA VAL A 261 -9.91 -3.93 17.45
C VAL A 261 -10.13 -2.43 17.60
N ALA A 262 -9.64 -1.67 16.63
CA ALA A 262 -9.94 -0.25 16.47
C ALA A 262 -10.55 0.05 15.10
N LEU A 263 -11.42 1.07 15.08
CA LEU A 263 -12.10 1.54 13.89
C LEU A 263 -12.07 3.07 13.84
N VAL A 264 -11.64 3.62 12.70
CA VAL A 264 -11.74 5.05 12.41
C VAL A 264 -12.59 5.24 11.18
N TYR A 265 -13.51 6.22 11.21
CA TYR A 265 -14.39 6.47 10.10
C TYR A 265 -14.52 7.94 9.74
N LYS A 266 -14.82 8.20 8.47
CA LYS A 266 -15.24 9.49 7.92
C LYS A 266 -16.65 9.38 7.42
N ALA A 267 -17.55 10.21 7.94
CA ALA A 267 -18.88 10.37 7.36
C ALA A 267 -18.80 11.21 6.08
N LYS A 268 -19.35 10.69 4.99
CA LYS A 268 -19.42 11.35 3.68
C LYS A 268 -20.88 11.60 3.31
N ASP A 269 -21.26 12.89 3.27
CA ASP A 269 -22.64 13.30 3.00
C ASP A 269 -23.01 13.12 1.52
N ASP A 270 -22.05 13.37 0.63
CA ASP A 270 -22.18 13.24 -0.83
C ASP A 270 -22.57 11.83 -1.29
N ILE A 271 -22.12 10.80 -0.62
CA ILE A 271 -22.45 9.40 -0.90
C ILE A 271 -23.32 8.75 0.18
N ASN A 272 -23.78 9.52 1.18
CA ASN A 272 -24.54 9.05 2.34
C ASN A 272 -23.95 7.81 3.03
N SER A 273 -22.63 7.76 3.17
CA SER A 273 -21.92 6.59 3.69
C SER A 273 -20.80 6.97 4.65
N CYS A 274 -20.37 6.00 5.46
CA CYS A 274 -19.16 6.06 6.27
C CYS A 274 -18.04 5.27 5.56
N ILE A 275 -16.89 5.93 5.35
CA ILE A 275 -15.66 5.28 4.89
C ILE A 275 -14.86 4.90 6.13
N ILE A 276 -14.53 3.62 6.25
CA ILE A 276 -14.06 3.01 7.49
C ILE A 276 -12.70 2.36 7.28
N SER A 277 -11.79 2.57 8.22
CA SER A 277 -10.55 1.79 8.37
C SER A 277 -10.55 1.05 9.69
N ILE A 278 -10.15 -0.22 9.68
CA ILE A 278 -10.17 -1.12 10.82
C ILE A 278 -8.79 -1.78 10.99
N ARG A 279 -8.35 -1.89 12.24
CA ARG A 279 -7.13 -2.60 12.61
C ARG A 279 -7.38 -3.52 13.80
N GLY A 280 -6.72 -4.67 13.77
CA GLY A 280 -6.70 -5.64 14.88
C GLY A 280 -5.31 -5.75 15.47
N SER A 281 -5.25 -5.79 16.81
CA SER A 281 -4.03 -6.11 17.54
C SER A 281 -3.71 -7.62 17.46
N ASN A 282 -2.59 -8.03 18.06
CA ASN A 282 -2.24 -9.44 18.19
C ASN A 282 -3.23 -10.23 19.10
N GLU A 283 -4.00 -9.53 19.91
CA GLU A 283 -5.06 -10.13 20.74
C GLU A 283 -6.33 -10.47 19.95
N CYS A 284 -6.57 -9.81 18.83
CA CYS A 284 -7.66 -10.15 17.93
C CYS A 284 -7.38 -11.50 17.26
N LYS A 285 -8.18 -12.52 17.58
CA LYS A 285 -7.97 -13.90 17.08
C LYS A 285 -8.77 -14.25 15.83
N VAL A 286 -9.56 -13.30 15.34
CA VAL A 286 -10.42 -13.49 14.17
C VAL A 286 -9.83 -12.85 12.92
N HIS A 287 -10.24 -13.33 11.77
CA HIS A 287 -9.87 -12.75 10.47
C HIS A 287 -10.80 -11.58 10.14
N LEU A 288 -10.39 -10.35 10.51
CA LEU A 288 -11.22 -9.14 10.36
C LEU A 288 -11.69 -8.91 8.92
N GLY A 289 -10.81 -9.10 7.94
CA GLY A 289 -11.18 -8.89 6.53
C GLY A 289 -12.37 -9.71 6.08
N ARG A 290 -12.48 -10.98 6.51
CA ARG A 290 -13.64 -11.84 6.22
C ARG A 290 -14.91 -11.35 6.94
N ILE A 291 -14.79 -11.07 8.24
CA ILE A 291 -15.92 -10.56 9.04
C ILE A 291 -16.45 -9.26 8.45
N VAL A 292 -15.56 -8.35 8.09
CA VAL A 292 -15.92 -7.05 7.51
C VAL A 292 -16.56 -7.20 6.13
N ASN A 293 -16.07 -8.13 5.30
CA ASN A 293 -16.68 -8.44 4.01
C ASN A 293 -18.13 -8.93 4.17
N ASP A 294 -18.35 -9.91 5.07
CA ASP A 294 -19.68 -10.48 5.31
C ASP A 294 -20.65 -9.43 5.89
N LEU A 295 -20.19 -8.67 6.90
CA LEU A 295 -21.01 -7.63 7.53
C LEU A 295 -21.35 -6.50 6.56
N SER A 296 -20.37 -6.03 5.78
CA SER A 296 -20.59 -4.97 4.80
C SER A 296 -21.60 -5.39 3.75
N SER A 297 -21.46 -6.61 3.22
CA SER A 297 -22.38 -7.14 2.21
C SER A 297 -23.80 -7.28 2.76
N ALA A 298 -23.95 -7.76 4.00
CA ALA A 298 -25.27 -7.90 4.66
C ALA A 298 -25.95 -6.54 4.95
N LEU A 299 -25.17 -5.47 5.07
CA LEU A 299 -25.66 -4.11 5.35
C LEU A 299 -25.66 -3.18 4.12
N SER A 300 -25.71 -3.75 2.91
CA SER A 300 -25.74 -3.02 1.65
C SER A 300 -24.53 -2.10 1.41
N GLY A 301 -23.41 -2.45 2.03
CA GLY A 301 -22.11 -1.79 1.86
C GLY A 301 -21.13 -2.66 1.10
N SER A 302 -19.87 -2.28 1.18
CA SER A 302 -18.74 -3.05 0.64
C SER A 302 -17.56 -2.98 1.62
N GLY A 303 -16.78 -4.03 1.72
CA GLY A 303 -15.62 -4.06 2.60
C GLY A 303 -14.84 -5.36 2.50
N GLY A 304 -13.74 -5.44 3.24
CA GLY A 304 -12.86 -6.58 3.28
C GLY A 304 -11.41 -6.17 3.53
N GLY A 305 -10.49 -7.06 3.29
CA GLY A 305 -9.06 -6.83 3.47
C GLY A 305 -8.35 -8.02 4.13
N HIS A 306 -7.24 -7.72 4.76
CA HIS A 306 -6.39 -8.70 5.42
C HIS A 306 -6.90 -9.10 6.81
N GLU A 307 -6.22 -10.07 7.42
CA GLU A 307 -6.59 -10.59 8.73
C GLU A 307 -6.65 -9.51 9.81
N LYS A 308 -5.71 -8.56 9.84
CA LYS A 308 -5.58 -7.50 10.85
C LYS A 308 -5.79 -6.09 10.32
N ALA A 309 -5.95 -5.92 9.00
CA ALA A 309 -6.06 -4.63 8.35
C ALA A 309 -7.13 -4.68 7.26
N CYS A 310 -8.23 -3.96 7.45
CA CYS A 310 -9.34 -3.97 6.51
C CYS A 310 -10.06 -2.63 6.50
N GLY A 311 -10.96 -2.47 5.53
CA GLY A 311 -11.76 -1.28 5.36
C GLY A 311 -13.16 -1.60 4.88
N ALA A 312 -14.06 -0.63 5.00
CA ALA A 312 -15.43 -0.75 4.53
C ALA A 312 -16.02 0.59 4.12
N VAL A 313 -17.03 0.53 3.28
CA VAL A 313 -17.94 1.64 2.99
C VAL A 313 -19.35 1.16 3.37
N ILE A 314 -19.97 1.82 4.35
CA ILE A 314 -21.25 1.41 4.94
C ILE A 314 -22.22 2.60 4.87
N PRO A 315 -23.49 2.42 4.44
CA PRO A 315 -24.51 3.45 4.53
C PRO A 315 -24.64 4.00 5.95
N LYS A 316 -24.84 5.32 6.09
CA LYS A 316 -24.86 5.99 7.40
C LYS A 316 -25.93 5.44 8.34
N ASP A 317 -27.11 5.10 7.80
CA ASP A 317 -28.22 4.53 8.58
C ASP A 317 -27.91 3.11 9.10
N LYS A 318 -26.99 2.38 8.45
CA LYS A 318 -26.55 1.03 8.83
C LYS A 318 -25.31 1.01 9.71
N PHE A 319 -24.61 2.15 9.83
CA PHE A 319 -23.34 2.22 10.55
C PHE A 319 -23.45 1.82 12.03
N PRO A 320 -24.48 2.25 12.82
CA PRO A 320 -24.61 1.81 14.21
C PRO A 320 -24.73 0.28 14.36
N GLU A 321 -25.46 -0.37 13.46
CA GLU A 321 -25.60 -1.83 13.46
C GLU A 321 -24.29 -2.52 13.07
N PHE A 322 -23.56 -1.95 12.09
CA PHE A 322 -22.23 -2.44 11.72
C PHE A 322 -21.27 -2.44 12.92
N ILE A 323 -21.19 -1.34 13.68
CA ILE A 323 -20.37 -1.23 14.90
C ILE A 323 -20.75 -2.30 15.92
N LYS A 324 -22.04 -2.45 16.21
CA LYS A 324 -22.55 -3.42 17.18
C LYS A 324 -22.22 -4.87 16.81
N GLN A 325 -22.39 -5.21 15.53
CA GLN A 325 -22.10 -6.56 15.05
C GLN A 325 -20.59 -6.82 14.98
N LEU A 326 -19.79 -5.83 14.59
CA LEU A 326 -18.34 -5.95 14.55
C LEU A 326 -17.79 -6.16 15.97
N ASP A 327 -18.23 -5.36 16.96
CA ASP A 327 -17.82 -5.52 18.36
C ASP A 327 -18.12 -6.93 18.89
N LYS A 328 -19.29 -7.47 18.58
CA LYS A 328 -19.69 -8.83 18.99
C LYS A 328 -18.82 -9.92 18.35
N LYS A 329 -18.40 -9.74 17.10
CA LYS A 329 -17.62 -10.72 16.32
C LYS A 329 -16.10 -10.57 16.48
N SER A 330 -15.63 -9.49 17.09
CA SER A 330 -14.20 -9.16 17.28
C SER A 330 -13.57 -9.81 18.52
N ARG A 331 -14.09 -10.94 18.94
CA ARG A 331 -13.68 -11.62 20.18
C ARG A 331 -12.55 -12.61 19.95
#